data_20f74455280bb109c7e6b857370ec74d
#
_entry.id   20f74455280bb109c7e6b857370ec74d
#
_cell.length_a   1.000
_cell.length_b   1.000
_cell.length_c   1.000
_cell.angle_alpha   90.00
_cell.angle_beta   90.00
_cell.angle_gamma   90.00
#
_symmetry.space_group_name_H-M   'P 1'
#
loop_
_entity.id
_entity.type
_entity.pdbx_description
1 polymer ?
#
loop_
_entity_poly.entity_id
_entity_poly.type
_entity_poly.pdbx_seq_one_letter_code
_entity_poly.pdbx_strand_id
1 'polypeptide(L)'
;MTFAPTTRQKSPLRNIFDHDFLMMHELQKMITAALGEVHGIVLDVGCGHQPYRRWIKSDVTYVGIDIDSTDSTPTIVSNSMRLPFQANTFDSAICFEVLEHVSNPFVVVNEIARVLQPGGILLLSTPQSWRLHEAPYDYFRYTRFGLQHIVQESGLNVEHIIPIGGVWSHVAQTSLNAWPHHQLGRFLNPAIALTNVIFYSLNKLWHDTRDPLGHLLIAHKATEQQLLHNVHYNI
;
A
#
# COMPACT_ATOMS: atom_id res chain seq x y z
N MET A 1 -9.36 -27.85 8.41
CA MET A 1 -10.16 -26.92 7.59
C MET A 1 -9.22 -26.29 6.59
N THR A 2 -9.25 -26.74 5.37
CA THR A 2 -8.50 -26.14 4.25
C THR A 2 -9.24 -24.87 3.85
N PHE A 3 -8.72 -23.72 4.24
CA PHE A 3 -9.17 -22.45 3.66
C PHE A 3 -8.74 -22.44 2.20
N ALA A 4 -9.70 -22.48 1.30
CA ALA A 4 -9.43 -22.23 -0.10
C ALA A 4 -8.83 -20.81 -0.21
N PRO A 5 -7.77 -20.60 -1.01
CA PRO A 5 -7.29 -19.27 -1.28
C PRO A 5 -8.40 -18.51 -2.00
N THR A 6 -9.10 -17.68 -1.28
CA THR A 6 -10.10 -16.78 -1.84
C THR A 6 -9.33 -15.52 -2.21
N THR A 7 -9.03 -15.42 -3.44
CA THR A 7 -9.27 -14.21 -4.24
C THR A 7 -8.32 -14.17 -5.42
N ARG A 8 -8.80 -14.51 -6.56
CA ARG A 8 -8.36 -13.87 -7.80
C ARG A 8 -8.22 -12.39 -7.47
N GLN A 9 -7.00 -11.90 -7.42
CA GLN A 9 -6.73 -10.47 -7.35
C GLN A 9 -7.40 -9.87 -8.59
N LYS A 10 -8.57 -9.28 -8.37
CA LYS A 10 -9.33 -8.64 -9.45
C LYS A 10 -8.44 -7.52 -9.98
N SER A 11 -8.53 -7.23 -11.27
CA SER A 11 -7.90 -6.06 -11.89
C SER A 11 -7.95 -4.86 -10.93
N PRO A 12 -6.87 -4.09 -10.76
CA PRO A 12 -6.89 -2.88 -9.94
C PRO A 12 -7.90 -1.84 -10.45
N LEU A 13 -8.36 -1.99 -11.71
CA LEU A 13 -9.44 -1.16 -12.26
C LEU A 13 -10.78 -1.67 -11.73
N ARG A 14 -11.39 -0.88 -10.85
CA ARG A 14 -12.74 -1.08 -10.36
C ARG A 14 -13.71 -0.22 -11.14
N ASN A 15 -14.91 -0.74 -11.36
CA ASN A 15 -16.01 0.05 -11.89
C ASN A 15 -16.96 0.47 -10.77
N ILE A 16 -17.81 1.45 -11.05
CA ILE A 16 -18.70 2.05 -10.06
C ILE A 16 -19.71 1.06 -9.43
N PHE A 17 -19.90 -0.12 -10.04
CA PHE A 17 -20.76 -1.19 -9.54
C PHE A 17 -20.03 -2.12 -8.56
N ASP A 18 -18.72 -1.95 -8.37
CA ASP A 18 -17.95 -2.72 -7.41
C ASP A 18 -18.10 -2.14 -6.02
N HIS A 19 -18.30 -3.00 -5.01
CA HIS A 19 -18.48 -2.58 -3.62
C HIS A 19 -17.22 -1.96 -3.00
N ASP A 20 -16.06 -2.23 -3.55
CA ASP A 20 -14.76 -1.71 -3.13
C ASP A 20 -14.26 -0.56 -4.04
N PHE A 21 -15.15 0.00 -4.89
CA PHE A 21 -14.79 1.03 -5.87
C PHE A 21 -14.12 2.24 -5.23
N LEU A 22 -14.69 2.79 -4.16
CA LEU A 22 -14.18 4.04 -3.56
C LEU A 22 -12.74 3.87 -3.04
N MET A 23 -12.49 2.77 -2.29
CA MET A 23 -11.16 2.49 -1.79
C MET A 23 -10.17 2.27 -2.93
N MET A 24 -10.50 1.38 -3.84
CA MET A 24 -9.58 0.98 -4.91
C MET A 24 -9.34 2.11 -5.92
N HIS A 25 -10.34 2.95 -6.17
CA HIS A 25 -10.21 4.09 -7.07
C HIS A 25 -9.26 5.16 -6.50
N GLU A 26 -9.45 5.54 -5.24
CA GLU A 26 -8.59 6.53 -4.57
C GLU A 26 -7.17 5.99 -4.37
N LEU A 27 -7.01 4.75 -3.91
CA LEU A 27 -5.72 4.09 -3.77
C LEU A 27 -4.97 4.06 -5.09
N GLN A 28 -5.60 3.56 -6.16
CA GLN A 28 -4.99 3.47 -7.48
C GLN A 28 -4.54 4.84 -8.01
N LYS A 29 -5.40 5.85 -7.88
CA LYS A 29 -5.10 7.22 -8.32
C LYS A 29 -3.84 7.75 -7.62
N MET A 30 -3.72 7.53 -6.30
CA MET A 30 -2.59 7.98 -5.51
C MET A 30 -1.32 7.20 -5.83
N ILE A 31 -1.41 5.88 -5.91
CA ILE A 31 -0.27 5.03 -6.27
C ILE A 31 0.25 5.40 -7.65
N THR A 32 -0.63 5.53 -8.66
CA THR A 32 -0.19 5.85 -10.02
C THR A 32 0.48 7.22 -10.13
N ALA A 33 0.06 8.20 -9.32
CA ALA A 33 0.72 9.49 -9.24
C ALA A 33 2.11 9.36 -8.59
N ALA A 34 2.21 8.65 -7.46
CA ALA A 34 3.46 8.47 -6.72
C ALA A 34 4.49 7.63 -7.49
N LEU A 35 4.06 6.66 -8.29
CA LEU A 35 4.95 5.84 -9.13
C LEU A 35 5.74 6.66 -10.17
N GLY A 36 5.35 7.91 -10.42
CA GLY A 36 6.13 8.85 -11.22
C GLY A 36 7.52 9.17 -10.64
N GLU A 37 7.70 9.02 -9.32
CA GLU A 37 8.95 9.28 -8.60
C GLU A 37 9.88 8.06 -8.57
N VAL A 38 9.37 6.87 -8.88
CA VAL A 38 10.16 5.64 -8.93
C VAL A 38 11.17 5.69 -10.09
N HIS A 39 12.41 5.34 -9.79
CA HIS A 39 13.54 5.38 -10.73
C HIS A 39 14.55 4.26 -10.45
N GLY A 40 15.47 4.05 -11.40
CA GLY A 40 16.60 3.13 -11.28
C GLY A 40 16.17 1.66 -11.13
N ILE A 41 16.67 1.00 -10.10
CA ILE A 41 16.30 -0.38 -9.75
C ILE A 41 15.23 -0.31 -8.66
N VAL A 42 14.01 -0.79 -8.94
CA VAL A 42 12.89 -0.81 -8.00
C VAL A 42 12.65 -2.20 -7.43
N LEU A 43 12.50 -2.26 -6.11
CA LEU A 43 12.03 -3.44 -5.38
C LEU A 43 10.53 -3.29 -5.10
N ASP A 44 9.72 -4.26 -5.53
CA ASP A 44 8.30 -4.35 -5.18
C ASP A 44 8.13 -5.47 -4.14
N VAL A 45 7.84 -5.08 -2.89
CA VAL A 45 7.70 -5.97 -1.74
C VAL A 45 6.25 -6.38 -1.58
N GLY A 46 5.97 -7.69 -1.67
CA GLY A 46 4.61 -8.21 -1.72
C GLY A 46 3.94 -7.90 -3.06
N CYS A 47 4.64 -8.20 -4.15
CA CYS A 47 4.24 -7.77 -5.49
C CYS A 47 2.95 -8.42 -6.02
N GLY A 48 2.48 -9.51 -5.41
CA GLY A 48 1.33 -10.26 -5.87
C GLY A 48 1.39 -10.58 -7.37
N HIS A 49 0.33 -10.27 -8.09
CA HIS A 49 0.27 -10.36 -9.55
C HIS A 49 0.84 -9.13 -10.28
N GLN A 50 1.64 -8.34 -9.62
CA GLN A 50 2.27 -7.12 -10.14
C GLN A 50 1.26 -6.10 -10.71
N PRO A 51 0.18 -5.75 -9.97
CA PRO A 51 -0.91 -4.95 -10.51
C PRO A 51 -0.47 -3.56 -10.94
N TYR A 52 0.60 -3.03 -10.33
CA TYR A 52 1.13 -1.69 -10.55
C TYR A 52 2.27 -1.63 -11.57
N ARG A 53 2.84 -2.78 -11.99
CA ARG A 53 3.99 -2.89 -12.92
C ARG A 53 3.80 -2.09 -14.21
N ARG A 54 2.58 -2.05 -14.75
CA ARG A 54 2.25 -1.34 -16.00
C ARG A 54 2.35 0.19 -15.93
N TRP A 55 2.37 0.77 -14.72
CA TRP A 55 2.52 2.22 -14.53
C TRP A 55 3.94 2.64 -14.16
N ILE A 56 4.83 1.68 -13.92
CA ILE A 56 6.26 1.94 -13.74
C ILE A 56 6.87 2.18 -15.11
N LYS A 57 7.71 3.21 -15.21
CA LYS A 57 8.38 3.60 -16.46
C LYS A 57 9.18 2.44 -17.03
N SER A 58 9.32 2.40 -18.35
CA SER A 58 10.00 1.29 -19.07
C SER A 58 11.52 1.27 -18.88
N ASP A 59 12.12 2.38 -18.49
CA ASP A 59 13.54 2.53 -18.19
C ASP A 59 13.93 2.10 -16.77
N VAL A 60 12.95 1.72 -15.94
CA VAL A 60 13.14 1.23 -14.57
C VAL A 60 13.31 -0.29 -14.58
N THR A 61 14.36 -0.77 -13.92
CA THR A 61 14.57 -2.21 -13.66
C THR A 61 13.70 -2.65 -12.49
N TYR A 62 12.76 -3.56 -12.75
CA TYR A 62 11.79 -4.02 -11.75
C TYR A 62 12.15 -5.40 -11.18
N VAL A 63 12.14 -5.49 -9.86
CA VAL A 63 12.32 -6.74 -9.10
C VAL A 63 11.15 -6.89 -8.13
N GLY A 64 10.26 -7.83 -8.40
CA GLY A 64 9.13 -8.14 -7.50
C GLY A 64 9.43 -9.33 -6.60
N ILE A 65 9.14 -9.21 -5.31
CA ILE A 65 9.20 -10.33 -4.37
C ILE A 65 7.85 -10.61 -3.74
N ASP A 66 7.58 -11.88 -3.51
CA ASP A 66 6.42 -12.35 -2.75
C ASP A 66 6.77 -13.62 -1.98
N ILE A 67 6.01 -13.93 -0.93
CA ILE A 67 6.24 -15.13 -0.11
C ILE A 67 5.77 -16.41 -0.81
N ASP A 68 4.83 -16.29 -1.73
CA ASP A 68 4.22 -17.40 -2.46
C ASP A 68 4.23 -17.11 -3.96
N SER A 69 4.47 -18.15 -4.75
CA SER A 69 4.38 -18.12 -6.22
C SER A 69 3.14 -18.83 -6.77
N THR A 70 2.31 -19.42 -5.92
CA THR A 70 1.10 -20.14 -6.37
C THR A 70 0.00 -19.17 -6.77
N ASP A 71 -0.10 -18.05 -6.05
CA ASP A 71 -1.13 -17.00 -6.24
C ASP A 71 -0.51 -15.63 -6.54
N SER A 72 0.74 -15.60 -6.99
CA SER A 72 1.49 -14.39 -7.34
C SER A 72 2.46 -14.67 -8.50
N THR A 73 3.07 -13.62 -9.04
CA THR A 73 4.05 -13.73 -10.14
C THR A 73 5.35 -13.00 -9.78
N PRO A 74 6.02 -13.36 -8.66
CA PRO A 74 7.23 -12.67 -8.24
C PRO A 74 8.41 -12.96 -9.16
N THR A 75 9.36 -12.02 -9.21
CA THR A 75 10.69 -12.27 -9.79
C THR A 75 11.47 -13.24 -8.92
N ILE A 76 11.31 -13.11 -7.59
CA ILE A 76 11.98 -13.94 -6.58
C ILE A 76 10.97 -14.27 -5.47
N VAL A 77 10.82 -15.55 -5.14
CA VAL A 77 10.06 -15.99 -3.96
C VAL A 77 10.90 -15.74 -2.71
N SER A 78 10.44 -14.85 -1.83
CA SER A 78 11.17 -14.48 -0.62
C SER A 78 10.26 -13.92 0.45
N ASN A 79 10.69 -14.09 1.71
CA ASN A 79 10.03 -13.47 2.86
C ASN A 79 10.51 -12.01 3.02
N SER A 80 9.57 -11.08 3.10
CA SER A 80 9.84 -9.64 3.27
C SER A 80 10.55 -9.30 4.59
N MET A 81 10.46 -10.16 5.60
CA MET A 81 11.21 -10.00 6.86
C MET A 81 12.70 -10.33 6.74
N ARG A 82 13.16 -10.89 5.61
CA ARG A 82 14.57 -11.18 5.33
C ARG A 82 14.80 -11.15 3.82
N LEU A 83 15.11 -9.96 3.31
CA LEU A 83 15.32 -9.76 1.88
C LEU A 83 16.64 -10.34 1.40
N PRO A 84 16.67 -11.14 0.33
CA PRO A 84 17.87 -11.84 -0.16
C PRO A 84 18.78 -10.91 -0.99
N PHE A 85 18.89 -9.65 -0.61
CA PHE A 85 19.67 -8.63 -1.32
C PHE A 85 20.72 -8.01 -0.40
N GLN A 86 21.77 -7.50 -0.99
CA GLN A 86 22.78 -6.71 -0.28
C GLN A 86 22.21 -5.36 0.15
N ALA A 87 22.81 -4.75 1.17
CA ALA A 87 22.48 -3.38 1.54
C ALA A 87 22.76 -2.42 0.37
N ASN A 88 22.00 -1.34 0.28
CA ASN A 88 22.19 -0.28 -0.71
C ASN A 88 22.17 -0.80 -2.16
N THR A 89 21.19 -1.63 -2.50
CA THR A 89 21.04 -2.22 -3.84
C THR A 89 20.02 -1.48 -4.70
N PHE A 90 18.92 -0.96 -4.08
CA PHE A 90 17.77 -0.42 -4.80
C PHE A 90 17.69 1.10 -4.71
N ASP A 91 17.38 1.74 -5.81
CA ASP A 91 17.11 3.19 -5.88
C ASP A 91 15.71 3.52 -5.37
N SER A 92 14.77 2.60 -5.55
CA SER A 92 13.38 2.74 -5.15
C SER A 92 12.85 1.45 -4.54
N ALA A 93 11.94 1.57 -3.57
CA ALA A 93 11.14 0.45 -3.07
C ALA A 93 9.67 0.84 -3.04
N ILE A 94 8.79 -0.11 -3.37
CA ILE A 94 7.35 0.01 -3.22
C ILE A 94 6.84 -1.14 -2.36
N CYS A 95 5.86 -0.85 -1.49
CA CYS A 95 5.25 -1.83 -0.58
C CYS A 95 3.79 -1.42 -0.36
N PHE A 96 2.85 -1.97 -1.16
CA PHE A 96 1.46 -1.53 -1.17
C PHE A 96 0.54 -2.60 -0.63
N GLU A 97 -0.20 -2.28 0.47
CA GLU A 97 -1.16 -3.16 1.12
C GLU A 97 -0.53 -4.52 1.52
N VAL A 98 0.60 -4.46 2.22
CA VAL A 98 1.37 -5.64 2.65
C VAL A 98 1.60 -5.64 4.16
N LEU A 99 1.89 -4.48 4.78
CA LEU A 99 2.31 -4.44 6.19
C LEU A 99 1.23 -4.93 7.15
N GLU A 100 -0.04 -4.86 6.78
CA GLU A 100 -1.15 -5.41 7.56
C GLU A 100 -1.13 -6.93 7.64
N HIS A 101 -0.47 -7.60 6.66
CA HIS A 101 -0.38 -9.05 6.53
C HIS A 101 0.90 -9.65 7.11
N VAL A 102 1.80 -8.84 7.66
CA VAL A 102 3.03 -9.32 8.26
C VAL A 102 2.97 -9.24 9.78
N SER A 103 3.46 -10.27 10.47
CA SER A 103 3.42 -10.34 11.93
C SER A 103 4.36 -9.36 12.63
N ASN A 104 5.40 -8.88 11.92
CA ASN A 104 6.34 -7.88 12.44
C ASN A 104 6.69 -6.83 11.38
N PRO A 105 5.90 -5.76 11.27
CA PRO A 105 6.09 -4.71 10.27
C PRO A 105 7.38 -3.90 10.45
N PHE A 106 7.89 -3.76 11.69
CA PHE A 106 9.17 -3.10 11.94
C PHE A 106 10.34 -3.82 11.25
N VAL A 107 10.36 -5.15 11.27
CA VAL A 107 11.40 -5.94 10.61
C VAL A 107 11.33 -5.75 9.09
N VAL A 108 10.13 -5.73 8.51
CA VAL A 108 9.96 -5.53 7.06
C VAL A 108 10.47 -4.16 6.63
N VAL A 109 10.08 -3.09 7.34
CA VAL A 109 10.51 -1.73 6.99
C VAL A 109 12.02 -1.54 7.22
N ASN A 110 12.60 -2.16 8.26
CA ASN A 110 14.05 -2.18 8.48
C ASN A 110 14.79 -2.87 7.32
N GLU A 111 14.29 -3.99 6.82
CA GLU A 111 14.89 -4.68 5.67
C GLU A 111 14.78 -3.84 4.39
N ILE A 112 13.63 -3.18 4.15
CA ILE A 112 13.48 -2.23 3.04
C ILE A 112 14.51 -1.10 3.16
N ALA A 113 14.62 -0.49 4.35
CA ALA A 113 15.59 0.58 4.60
C ALA A 113 17.04 0.11 4.39
N ARG A 114 17.36 -1.13 4.78
CA ARG A 114 18.69 -1.71 4.59
C ARG A 114 19.06 -1.83 3.11
N VAL A 115 18.13 -2.32 2.28
CA VAL A 115 18.40 -2.56 0.86
C VAL A 115 18.31 -1.32 -0.02
N LEU A 116 17.61 -0.27 0.43
CA LEU A 116 17.59 1.04 -0.25
C LEU A 116 18.96 1.69 -0.21
N GLN A 117 19.35 2.34 -1.31
CA GLN A 117 20.55 3.19 -1.39
C GLN A 117 20.35 4.49 -0.58
N PRO A 118 21.41 5.14 -0.10
CA PRO A 118 21.34 6.50 0.40
C PRO A 118 20.67 7.43 -0.63
N GLY A 119 19.64 8.17 -0.22
CA GLY A 119 18.78 8.98 -1.10
C GLY A 119 17.65 8.20 -1.78
N GLY A 120 17.63 6.89 -1.63
CA GLY A 120 16.57 6.04 -2.22
C GLY A 120 15.19 6.30 -1.62
N ILE A 121 14.14 6.09 -2.42
CA ILE A 121 12.75 6.39 -2.09
C ILE A 121 11.97 5.13 -1.69
N LEU A 122 11.12 5.24 -0.67
CA LEU A 122 10.10 4.26 -0.31
C LEU A 122 8.71 4.83 -0.56
N LEU A 123 7.89 4.13 -1.34
CA LEU A 123 6.45 4.34 -1.45
C LEU A 123 5.74 3.20 -0.71
N LEU A 124 4.91 3.54 0.29
CA LEU A 124 4.27 2.56 1.16
C LEU A 124 2.79 2.89 1.30
N SER A 125 1.89 1.91 1.12
CA SER A 125 0.48 2.08 1.48
C SER A 125 0.02 1.04 2.49
N THR A 126 -0.95 1.46 3.34
CA THR A 126 -1.57 0.60 4.35
C THR A 126 -3.01 1.02 4.59
N PRO A 127 -3.92 0.08 4.92
CA PRO A 127 -5.27 0.41 5.33
C PRO A 127 -5.31 0.95 6.77
N GLN A 128 -6.12 1.99 7.01
CA GLN A 128 -6.57 2.39 8.34
C GLN A 128 -7.90 1.75 8.70
N SER A 129 -8.79 1.64 7.73
CA SER A 129 -10.12 1.08 7.93
C SER A 129 -10.49 0.17 6.77
N TRP A 130 -10.47 -1.12 7.02
CA TRP A 130 -10.86 -2.16 6.09
C TRP A 130 -11.43 -3.37 6.82
N ARG A 131 -12.33 -4.11 6.17
CA ARG A 131 -12.84 -5.37 6.71
C ARG A 131 -11.74 -6.40 6.86
N LEU A 132 -11.93 -7.38 7.73
CA LEU A 132 -11.03 -8.53 7.86
C LEU A 132 -10.93 -9.26 6.52
N HIS A 133 -9.71 -9.54 6.06
CA HIS A 133 -9.43 -10.24 4.81
C HIS A 133 -8.14 -11.06 4.94
N GLU A 134 -7.91 -11.98 4.03
CA GLU A 134 -6.71 -12.86 4.00
C GLU A 134 -6.39 -13.57 5.33
N ALA A 135 -7.45 -13.86 6.11
CA ALA A 135 -7.31 -14.58 7.38
C ALA A 135 -6.57 -15.92 7.19
N PRO A 136 -5.66 -16.30 8.10
CA PRO A 136 -5.39 -15.70 9.41
C PRO A 136 -4.30 -14.61 9.42
N TYR A 137 -3.85 -14.12 8.29
CA TYR A 137 -2.69 -13.24 8.17
C TYR A 137 -3.08 -11.75 8.06
N ASP A 138 -4.17 -11.32 8.68
CA ASP A 138 -4.62 -9.92 8.73
C ASP A 138 -4.44 -9.38 10.16
N TYR A 139 -3.27 -8.78 10.43
CA TYR A 139 -2.83 -8.46 11.79
C TYR A 139 -3.08 -7.02 12.21
N PHE A 140 -2.94 -6.04 11.28
CA PHE A 140 -2.86 -4.63 11.66
C PHE A 140 -3.74 -3.71 10.81
N ARG A 141 -4.09 -2.57 11.43
CA ARG A 141 -4.62 -1.36 10.78
C ARG A 141 -3.80 -0.18 11.27
N TYR A 142 -3.44 0.73 10.37
CA TYR A 142 -2.46 1.76 10.68
C TYR A 142 -3.07 3.14 10.69
N THR A 143 -2.96 3.85 11.82
CA THR A 143 -3.13 5.30 11.83
C THR A 143 -1.91 5.96 11.17
N ARG A 144 -2.07 7.21 10.69
CA ARG A 144 -0.94 7.98 10.16
C ARG A 144 0.27 8.04 11.11
N PHE A 145 0.01 8.14 12.42
CA PHE A 145 1.07 8.24 13.43
C PHE A 145 1.76 6.91 13.68
N GLY A 146 1.00 5.79 13.70
CA GLY A 146 1.59 4.46 13.82
C GLY A 146 2.45 4.11 12.62
N LEU A 147 1.99 4.43 11.40
CA LEU A 147 2.75 4.22 10.18
C LEU A 147 4.03 5.07 10.16
N GLN A 148 3.92 6.37 10.51
CA GLN A 148 5.05 7.26 10.63
C GLN A 148 6.10 6.75 11.61
N HIS A 149 5.67 6.28 12.78
CA HIS A 149 6.56 5.74 13.80
C HIS A 149 7.36 4.53 13.29
N ILE A 150 6.69 3.56 12.67
CA ILE A 150 7.36 2.38 12.12
C ILE A 150 8.43 2.75 11.10
N VAL A 151 8.13 3.69 10.19
CA VAL A 151 9.04 4.11 9.14
C VAL A 151 10.23 4.92 9.70
N GLN A 152 9.98 5.80 10.66
CA GLN A 152 11.05 6.58 11.30
C GLN A 152 11.99 5.73 12.14
N GLU A 153 11.48 4.72 12.86
CA GLU A 153 12.32 3.75 13.61
C GLU A 153 13.29 2.97 12.72
N SER A 154 12.97 2.82 11.42
CA SER A 154 13.88 2.20 10.45
C SER A 154 14.98 3.13 9.90
N GLY A 155 15.03 4.38 10.37
CA GLY A 155 15.97 5.40 9.90
C GLY A 155 15.61 6.06 8.58
N LEU A 156 14.37 5.88 8.09
CA LEU A 156 13.87 6.59 6.91
C LEU A 156 13.23 7.93 7.30
N ASN A 157 13.47 8.94 6.50
CA ASN A 157 12.86 10.27 6.64
C ASN A 157 11.51 10.29 5.93
N VAL A 158 10.43 10.42 6.68
CA VAL A 158 9.08 10.53 6.12
C VAL A 158 8.89 11.94 5.55
N GLU A 159 8.61 12.01 4.25
CA GLU A 159 8.34 13.28 3.55
C GLU A 159 6.86 13.59 3.53
N HIS A 160 6.02 12.64 3.11
CA HIS A 160 4.58 12.82 3.02
C HIS A 160 3.81 11.61 3.56
N ILE A 161 2.68 11.88 4.21
CA ILE A 161 1.65 10.87 4.50
C ILE A 161 0.32 11.42 3.99
N ILE A 162 -0.17 10.80 2.92
CA ILE A 162 -1.33 11.25 2.16
C ILE A 162 -2.51 10.32 2.52
N PRO A 163 -3.63 10.85 3.03
CA PRO A 163 -4.79 10.04 3.34
C PRO A 163 -5.47 9.52 2.08
N ILE A 164 -5.84 8.26 2.06
CA ILE A 164 -6.59 7.60 0.98
C ILE A 164 -8.08 7.76 1.27
N GLY A 165 -8.79 8.51 0.43
CA GLY A 165 -10.19 8.87 0.66
C GLY A 165 -10.37 9.82 1.84
N GLY A 166 -11.55 9.79 2.45
CA GLY A 166 -11.90 10.62 3.60
C GLY A 166 -13.09 10.03 4.34
N VAL A 167 -13.65 10.78 5.30
CA VAL A 167 -14.79 10.36 6.13
C VAL A 167 -15.96 9.82 5.30
N TRP A 168 -16.30 10.47 4.19
CA TRP A 168 -17.42 10.03 3.35
C TRP A 168 -17.10 8.73 2.60
N SER A 169 -15.86 8.55 2.15
CA SER A 169 -15.41 7.28 1.56
C SER A 169 -15.44 6.15 2.58
N HIS A 170 -15.06 6.44 3.84
CA HIS A 170 -15.11 5.48 4.94
C HIS A 170 -16.54 5.07 5.27
N VAL A 171 -17.46 6.03 5.43
CA VAL A 171 -18.88 5.75 5.70
C VAL A 171 -19.50 4.90 4.60
N ALA A 172 -19.24 5.24 3.33
CA ALA A 172 -19.74 4.47 2.20
C ALA A 172 -19.20 3.04 2.21
N GLN A 173 -17.88 2.89 2.35
CA GLN A 173 -17.22 1.59 2.31
C GLN A 173 -17.70 0.68 3.46
N THR A 174 -17.82 1.23 4.67
CA THR A 174 -18.32 0.50 5.83
C THR A 174 -19.76 0.06 5.62
N SER A 175 -20.61 0.96 5.09
CA SER A 175 -22.01 0.65 4.77
C SER A 175 -22.09 -0.44 3.70
N LEU A 176 -21.31 -0.33 2.63
CA LEU A 176 -21.29 -1.33 1.56
C LEU A 176 -20.75 -2.69 2.05
N ASN A 177 -19.76 -2.71 2.95
CA ASN A 177 -19.25 -3.94 3.54
C ASN A 177 -20.30 -4.69 4.39
N ALA A 178 -21.28 -3.99 4.96
CA ALA A 178 -22.38 -4.57 5.73
C ALA A 178 -23.49 -5.19 4.83
N TRP A 179 -23.50 -4.93 3.53
CA TRP A 179 -24.53 -5.44 2.62
C TRP A 179 -24.30 -6.92 2.29
N PRO A 180 -25.38 -7.71 2.12
CA PRO A 180 -25.29 -9.14 1.84
C PRO A 180 -24.99 -9.41 0.35
N HIS A 181 -23.86 -8.96 -0.16
CA HIS A 181 -23.48 -9.07 -1.57
C HIS A 181 -23.49 -10.52 -2.07
N HIS A 182 -23.11 -11.47 -1.20
CA HIS A 182 -23.04 -12.88 -1.54
C HIS A 182 -24.42 -13.51 -1.78
N GLN A 183 -25.48 -12.91 -1.20
CA GLN A 183 -26.85 -13.45 -1.29
C GLN A 183 -27.66 -12.82 -2.42
N LEU A 184 -27.49 -11.53 -2.67
CA LEU A 184 -28.32 -10.75 -3.58
C LEU A 184 -27.65 -10.45 -4.94
N GLY A 185 -26.35 -10.70 -5.05
CA GLY A 185 -25.60 -10.64 -6.32
C GLY A 185 -25.85 -9.36 -7.13
N ARG A 186 -26.07 -9.54 -8.44
CA ARG A 186 -26.23 -8.44 -9.40
C ARG A 186 -27.42 -7.53 -9.16
N PHE A 187 -28.43 -7.94 -8.39
CA PHE A 187 -29.58 -7.09 -8.07
C PHE A 187 -29.23 -5.86 -7.22
N LEU A 188 -28.11 -5.92 -6.48
CA LEU A 188 -27.61 -4.79 -5.68
C LEU A 188 -26.76 -3.78 -6.48
N ASN A 189 -26.34 -4.11 -7.69
CA ASN A 189 -25.41 -3.27 -8.46
C ASN A 189 -25.92 -1.82 -8.63
N PRO A 190 -27.20 -1.52 -8.95
CA PRO A 190 -27.66 -0.14 -9.08
C PRO A 190 -27.56 0.65 -7.76
N ALA A 191 -27.87 -0.01 -6.63
CA ALA A 191 -27.78 0.62 -5.32
C ALA A 191 -26.32 0.85 -4.89
N ILE A 192 -25.41 -0.09 -5.21
CA ILE A 192 -23.97 0.08 -5.01
C ILE A 192 -23.46 1.28 -5.83
N ALA A 193 -23.82 1.34 -7.12
CA ALA A 193 -23.42 2.44 -7.99
C ALA A 193 -23.94 3.79 -7.48
N LEU A 194 -25.19 3.86 -7.07
CA LEU A 194 -25.78 5.06 -6.51
C LEU A 194 -25.05 5.51 -5.23
N THR A 195 -24.76 4.57 -4.32
CA THR A 195 -23.98 4.82 -3.11
C THR A 195 -22.59 5.36 -3.46
N ASN A 196 -21.89 4.71 -4.38
CA ASN A 196 -20.57 5.14 -4.82
C ASN A 196 -20.59 6.56 -5.42
N VAL A 197 -21.57 6.88 -6.28
CA VAL A 197 -21.73 8.24 -6.87
C VAL A 197 -21.98 9.29 -5.79
N ILE A 198 -22.94 9.03 -4.90
CA ILE A 198 -23.30 9.99 -3.83
C ILE A 198 -22.07 10.28 -2.95
N PHE A 199 -21.44 9.25 -2.40
CA PHE A 199 -20.35 9.43 -1.46
C PHE A 199 -19.06 9.91 -2.12
N TYR A 200 -18.78 9.55 -3.37
CA TYR A 200 -17.71 10.15 -4.15
C TYR A 200 -17.93 11.66 -4.34
N SER A 201 -19.17 12.07 -4.62
CA SER A 201 -19.52 13.48 -4.76
C SER A 201 -19.43 14.23 -3.43
N LEU A 202 -19.91 13.62 -2.33
CA LEU A 202 -19.77 14.19 -0.99
C LEU A 202 -18.31 14.36 -0.58
N ASN A 203 -17.44 13.38 -0.90
CA ASN A 203 -16.03 13.47 -0.61
C ASN A 203 -15.32 14.58 -1.40
N LYS A 204 -15.82 14.91 -2.60
CA LYS A 204 -15.35 16.07 -3.37
C LYS A 204 -15.82 17.40 -2.82
N LEU A 205 -17.05 17.48 -2.36
CA LEU A 205 -17.67 18.70 -1.84
C LEU A 205 -17.20 19.03 -0.42
N TRP A 206 -17.04 18.01 0.42
CA TRP A 206 -16.58 18.09 1.80
C TRP A 206 -15.40 17.14 2.02
N HIS A 207 -14.22 17.59 1.67
CA HIS A 207 -13.00 16.82 1.80
C HIS A 207 -12.52 16.81 3.27
N ASP A 208 -12.98 15.82 4.03
CA ASP A 208 -12.59 15.61 5.43
C ASP A 208 -11.73 14.35 5.54
N THR A 209 -10.47 14.53 5.87
CA THR A 209 -9.47 13.44 5.93
C THR A 209 -9.18 12.99 7.37
N ARG A 210 -10.02 13.33 8.35
CA ARG A 210 -9.83 12.93 9.75
C ARG A 210 -9.94 11.43 9.97
N ASP A 211 -10.73 10.75 9.12
CA ASP A 211 -10.91 9.30 9.19
C ASP A 211 -10.90 8.69 7.77
N PRO A 212 -9.69 8.54 7.19
CA PRO A 212 -9.52 7.99 5.85
C PRO A 212 -9.62 6.47 5.83
N LEU A 213 -9.70 5.89 4.64
CA LEU A 213 -9.66 4.44 4.43
C LEU A 213 -8.25 3.85 4.64
N GLY A 214 -7.23 4.63 4.36
CA GLY A 214 -5.84 4.24 4.49
C GLY A 214 -4.88 5.41 4.27
N HIS A 215 -3.61 5.09 4.11
CA HIS A 215 -2.55 6.08 3.90
C HIS A 215 -1.58 5.63 2.82
N LEU A 216 -1.13 6.56 2.00
CA LEU A 216 0.07 6.45 1.17
C LEU A 216 1.18 7.27 1.83
N LEU A 217 2.31 6.66 2.10
CA LEU A 217 3.49 7.28 2.70
C LEU A 217 4.61 7.31 1.68
N ILE A 218 5.32 8.44 1.64
CA ILE A 218 6.56 8.66 0.89
C ILE A 218 7.67 8.94 1.88
N ALA A 219 8.76 8.19 1.79
CA ALA A 219 9.93 8.38 2.65
C ALA A 219 11.21 8.19 1.85
N HIS A 220 12.31 8.77 2.37
CA HIS A 220 13.64 8.68 1.79
C HIS A 220 14.65 8.18 2.81
N LYS A 221 15.61 7.38 2.34
CA LYS A 221 16.79 7.06 3.11
C LYS A 221 17.73 8.27 3.12
N ALA A 222 18.25 8.65 4.29
CA ALA A 222 19.17 9.76 4.40
C ALA A 222 20.35 9.62 3.44
N THR A 223 20.73 10.70 2.77
CA THR A 223 21.93 10.75 1.93
C THR A 223 23.19 10.69 2.79
N GLU A 224 24.31 10.31 2.20
CA GLU A 224 25.61 10.30 2.92
C GLU A 224 25.95 11.67 3.50
N GLN A 225 25.64 12.77 2.79
CA GLN A 225 25.87 14.14 3.27
C GLN A 225 25.02 14.48 4.50
N GLN A 226 23.75 14.03 4.52
CA GLN A 226 22.86 14.22 5.67
C GLN A 226 23.33 13.40 6.88
N LEU A 227 23.83 12.20 6.67
CA LEU A 227 24.39 11.35 7.72
C LEU A 227 25.64 11.99 8.33
N LEU A 228 26.56 12.52 7.52
CA LEU A 228 27.76 13.22 7.96
C LEU A 228 27.44 14.50 8.73
N HIS A 229 26.45 15.26 8.29
CA HIS A 229 26.01 16.50 8.96
C HIS A 229 25.48 16.20 10.36
N ASN A 230 24.64 15.16 10.52
CA ASN A 230 24.08 14.78 11.81
C ASN A 230 25.14 14.28 12.81
N VAL A 231 26.25 13.71 12.36
CA VAL A 231 27.36 13.30 13.22
C VAL A 231 28.11 14.52 13.79
N HIS A 232 28.23 15.61 13.02
CA HIS A 232 28.95 16.81 13.45
C HIS A 232 28.20 17.69 14.45
N TYR A 233 26.87 17.57 14.54
CA TYR A 233 26.05 18.37 15.47
C TYR A 233 25.71 17.65 16.78
N ASN A 234 26.04 16.36 16.92
CA ASN A 234 25.79 15.57 18.13
C ASN A 234 27.08 15.35 18.97
N ILE A 235 28.14 16.09 18.70
CA ILE A 235 29.34 16.22 19.51
C ILE A 235 29.41 17.66 20.08
#